data_d95f356a94b98d28d1d19909c0fce5ec
#
_entry.id   d95f356a94b98d28d1d19909c0fce5ec
#
_cell.length_a   1.000
_cell.length_b   1.000
_cell.length_c   1.000
_cell.angle_alpha   90.00
_cell.angle_beta   90.00
_cell.angle_gamma   90.00
#
_symmetry.space_group_name_H-M   'P 1'
#
loop_
_entity.id
_entity.type
_entity.pdbx_description
1 polymer ?
#
loop_
_entity_poly.entity_id
_entity_poly.type
_entity_poly.pdbx_seq_one_letter_code
_entity_poly.pdbx_strand_id
1 'polypeptide(L)'
;MIFLAYIELLLFAICAFTVFYLLVYAIAATGNRTDKYSESRVKHRFAILIPAYQDDDYIPYTVKSFLQQEYPIDCYDIIVISDHLKPETNRQLAQYPITLLQARFKKSSKMKSVKAAMSQLQEGQYDIVLIMNADNVVDTNFLEVVNNTYASGSNAIQTHRIYQERPNNVSILNAITD
;
A
#
# COMPACT_ATOMS: atom_id res chain seq x y z
N MET A 1 35.88 -18.65 37.59
CA MET A 1 36.17 -17.25 37.18
C MET A 1 36.55 -17.14 35.71
N ILE A 2 37.52 -17.89 35.19
CA ILE A 2 38.00 -17.81 33.80
C ILE A 2 36.85 -18.14 32.77
N PHE A 3 36.06 -19.17 33.03
CA PHE A 3 34.93 -19.56 32.14
C PHE A 3 33.87 -18.46 32.05
N LEU A 4 33.57 -17.76 33.14
CA LEU A 4 32.62 -16.64 33.15
C LEU A 4 33.11 -15.49 32.28
N ALA A 5 34.41 -15.16 32.36
CA ALA A 5 35.02 -14.11 31.55
C ALA A 5 34.97 -14.40 30.05
N TYR A 6 35.08 -15.66 29.61
CA TYR A 6 34.90 -16.05 28.21
C TYR A 6 33.46 -15.87 27.74
N ILE A 7 32.49 -16.20 28.60
CA ILE A 7 31.06 -15.99 28.26
C ILE A 7 30.76 -14.51 28.12
N GLU A 8 31.24 -13.67 29.04
CA GLU A 8 31.06 -12.20 28.97
C GLU A 8 31.70 -11.61 27.70
N LEU A 9 32.92 -12.04 27.39
CA LEU A 9 33.62 -11.62 26.16
C LEU A 9 32.84 -12.03 24.90
N LEU A 10 32.32 -13.25 24.86
CA LEU A 10 31.51 -13.75 23.73
C LEU A 10 30.24 -12.94 23.59
N LEU A 11 29.50 -12.68 24.66
CA LEU A 11 28.30 -11.87 24.66
C LEU A 11 28.59 -10.44 24.19
N PHE A 12 29.67 -9.84 24.70
CA PHE A 12 30.10 -8.51 24.27
C PHE A 12 30.39 -8.47 22.76
N ALA A 13 31.10 -9.47 22.24
CA ALA A 13 31.42 -9.56 20.81
C ALA A 13 30.16 -9.69 19.93
N ILE A 14 29.18 -10.48 20.36
CA ILE A 14 27.90 -10.62 19.67
C ILE A 14 27.13 -9.29 19.66
N CYS A 15 27.04 -8.61 20.80
CA CYS A 15 26.40 -7.31 20.92
C CYS A 15 27.11 -6.25 20.05
N ALA A 16 28.42 -6.17 20.11
CA ALA A 16 29.21 -5.23 19.32
C ALA A 16 29.02 -5.47 17.82
N PHE A 17 29.01 -6.73 17.37
CA PHE A 17 28.76 -7.09 15.99
C PHE A 17 27.34 -6.69 15.54
N THR A 18 26.34 -6.93 16.38
CA THR A 18 24.95 -6.55 16.09
C THR A 18 24.79 -5.03 15.94
N VAL A 19 25.38 -4.26 16.87
CA VAL A 19 25.36 -2.79 16.81
C VAL A 19 26.07 -2.28 15.56
N PHE A 20 27.24 -2.84 15.24
CA PHE A 20 27.99 -2.47 14.03
C PHE A 20 27.19 -2.79 12.76
N TYR A 21 26.56 -3.96 12.69
CA TYR A 21 25.68 -4.35 11.59
C TYR A 21 24.53 -3.36 11.39
N LEU A 22 23.82 -3.04 12.47
CA LEU A 22 22.72 -2.05 12.43
C LEU A 22 23.21 -0.65 12.00
N LEU A 23 24.39 -0.24 12.47
CA LEU A 23 25.00 1.03 12.09
C LEU A 23 25.29 1.11 10.58
N VAL A 24 25.85 0.04 10.00
CA VAL A 24 26.10 -0.04 8.56
C VAL A 24 24.81 0.08 7.76
N TYR A 25 23.75 -0.61 8.19
CA TYR A 25 22.43 -0.50 7.56
C TYR A 25 21.82 0.90 7.70
N ALA A 26 21.93 1.51 8.88
CA ALA A 26 21.45 2.87 9.11
C ALA A 26 22.17 3.87 8.20
N ILE A 27 23.49 3.77 8.04
CA ILE A 27 24.25 4.63 7.13
C ILE A 27 23.86 4.37 5.67
N ALA A 28 23.68 3.11 5.28
CA ALA A 28 23.24 2.76 3.93
C ALA A 28 21.82 3.29 3.61
N ALA A 29 20.94 3.32 4.61
CA ALA A 29 19.58 3.84 4.47
C ALA A 29 19.51 5.37 4.37
N THR A 30 20.54 6.11 4.86
CA THR A 30 20.57 7.59 4.73
C THR A 30 20.92 8.06 3.32
N GLY A 31 21.32 7.18 2.42
CA GLY A 31 21.47 7.47 1.00
C GLY A 31 20.10 7.81 0.41
N ASN A 32 19.78 9.11 0.33
CA ASN A 32 18.52 9.61 -0.17
C ASN A 32 18.42 9.33 -1.69
N ARG A 33 17.98 8.13 -2.04
CA ARG A 33 17.61 7.78 -3.41
C ARG A 33 16.24 8.38 -3.69
N THR A 34 16.18 9.67 -3.95
CA THR A 34 15.10 10.25 -4.74
C THR A 34 15.34 9.81 -6.18
N ASP A 35 14.96 8.62 -6.51
CA ASP A 35 14.90 8.17 -7.89
C ASP A 35 13.83 9.03 -8.58
N LYS A 36 14.27 10.14 -9.20
CA LYS A 36 13.43 10.88 -10.14
C LYS A 36 13.27 10.00 -11.36
N TYR A 37 12.22 9.21 -11.37
CA TYR A 37 11.86 8.44 -12.55
C TYR A 37 11.52 9.40 -13.69
N SER A 38 12.06 9.12 -14.89
CA SER A 38 11.70 9.86 -16.10
C SER A 38 10.20 9.71 -16.37
N GLU A 39 9.53 10.76 -16.78
CA GLU A 39 8.14 10.68 -17.23
C GLU A 39 8.01 9.68 -18.39
N SER A 40 7.15 8.69 -18.21
CA SER A 40 6.87 7.70 -19.25
C SER A 40 5.81 8.23 -20.20
N ARG A 41 6.07 8.09 -21.50
CA ARG A 41 5.05 8.39 -22.54
C ARG A 41 3.99 7.29 -22.63
N VAL A 42 4.30 6.09 -22.14
CA VAL A 42 3.37 4.96 -22.15
C VAL A 42 2.53 4.99 -20.89
N LYS A 43 1.22 4.96 -21.04
CA LYS A 43 0.26 4.85 -19.93
C LYS A 43 -0.19 3.39 -19.82
N HIS A 44 0.22 2.73 -18.74
CA HIS A 44 -0.13 1.35 -18.44
C HIS A 44 -1.52 1.27 -17.79
N ARG A 45 -2.17 0.12 -17.95
CA ARG A 45 -3.51 -0.10 -17.38
C ARG A 45 -3.42 -0.65 -15.96
N PHE A 46 -4.18 -0.02 -15.04
CA PHE A 46 -4.24 -0.41 -13.63
C PHE A 46 -5.53 -1.13 -13.28
N ALA A 47 -5.42 -2.22 -12.50
CA ALA A 47 -6.51 -2.72 -11.68
C ALA A 47 -6.26 -2.29 -10.23
N ILE A 48 -7.10 -1.40 -9.69
CA ILE A 48 -6.98 -0.88 -8.33
C ILE A 48 -7.91 -1.69 -7.43
N LEU A 49 -7.36 -2.60 -6.64
CA LEU A 49 -8.10 -3.48 -5.73
C LEU A 49 -8.15 -2.87 -4.33
N ILE A 50 -9.35 -2.59 -3.83
CA ILE A 50 -9.57 -2.00 -2.51
C ILE A 50 -10.41 -2.96 -1.67
N PRO A 51 -9.79 -3.89 -0.92
CA PRO A 51 -10.50 -4.73 0.03
C PRO A 51 -10.98 -3.89 1.21
N ALA A 52 -12.30 -3.84 1.43
CA ALA A 52 -12.96 -3.08 2.49
C ALA A 52 -13.75 -4.04 3.40
N TYR A 53 -13.35 -4.14 4.66
CA TYR A 53 -14.00 -4.94 5.69
C TYR A 53 -14.49 -4.05 6.82
N GLN A 54 -15.80 -3.77 6.87
CA GLN A 54 -16.40 -2.87 7.86
C GLN A 54 -15.81 -1.44 7.87
N ASP A 55 -15.22 -1.02 6.76
CA ASP A 55 -14.54 0.28 6.59
C ASP A 55 -15.50 1.36 6.06
N ASP A 56 -16.75 1.36 6.54
CA ASP A 56 -17.82 2.22 6.03
C ASP A 56 -17.49 3.72 6.06
N ASP A 57 -16.76 4.15 7.11
CA ASP A 57 -16.45 5.56 7.33
C ASP A 57 -15.33 6.08 6.42
N TYR A 58 -14.46 5.21 5.92
CA TYR A 58 -13.24 5.59 5.20
C TYR A 58 -13.33 5.33 3.70
N ILE A 59 -13.92 4.22 3.27
CA ILE A 59 -13.93 3.77 1.87
C ILE A 59 -14.45 4.82 0.87
N PRO A 60 -15.46 5.67 1.18
CA PRO A 60 -15.89 6.69 0.22
C PRO A 60 -14.82 7.74 -0.08
N TYR A 61 -13.96 8.06 0.90
CA TYR A 61 -12.86 9.03 0.70
C TYR A 61 -11.73 8.42 -0.14
N THR A 62 -11.40 7.16 0.11
CA THR A 62 -10.42 6.42 -0.68
C THR A 62 -10.84 6.33 -2.14
N VAL A 63 -12.08 5.92 -2.42
CA VAL A 63 -12.62 5.87 -3.78
C VAL A 63 -12.57 7.24 -4.45
N LYS A 64 -12.99 8.30 -3.75
CA LYS A 64 -12.94 9.68 -4.29
C LYS A 64 -11.53 10.12 -4.67
N SER A 65 -10.51 9.79 -3.87
CA SER A 65 -9.12 10.15 -4.18
C SER A 65 -8.61 9.47 -5.46
N PHE A 66 -9.07 8.25 -5.74
CA PHE A 66 -8.77 7.58 -7.00
C PHE A 66 -9.56 8.13 -8.19
N LEU A 67 -10.77 8.61 -7.99
CA LEU A 67 -11.55 9.28 -9.05
C LEU A 67 -11.00 10.66 -9.42
N GLN A 68 -10.13 11.24 -8.59
CA GLN A 68 -9.49 12.54 -8.81
C GLN A 68 -8.07 12.43 -9.38
N GLN A 69 -7.68 11.25 -9.87
CA GLN A 69 -6.34 11.06 -10.41
C GLN A 69 -6.14 11.81 -11.73
N GLU A 70 -5.01 12.47 -11.86
CA GLU A 70 -4.51 13.09 -13.10
C GLU A 70 -3.90 11.99 -14.00
N TYR A 71 -4.71 10.99 -14.35
CA TYR A 71 -4.33 9.84 -15.16
C TYR A 71 -5.49 9.52 -16.13
N PRO A 72 -5.22 9.03 -17.36
CA PRO A 72 -6.29 8.75 -18.31
C PRO A 72 -7.32 7.78 -17.75
N ILE A 73 -8.59 8.20 -17.75
CA ILE A 73 -9.69 7.44 -17.13
C ILE A 73 -9.86 6.03 -17.73
N ASP A 74 -9.50 5.85 -18.99
CA ASP A 74 -9.58 4.57 -19.70
C ASP A 74 -8.43 3.63 -19.35
N CYS A 75 -7.45 4.11 -18.55
CA CYS A 75 -6.26 3.37 -18.18
C CYS A 75 -6.30 2.85 -16.73
N TYR A 76 -7.41 2.95 -16.02
CA TYR A 76 -7.55 2.32 -14.71
C TYR A 76 -8.98 1.97 -14.37
N ASP A 77 -9.14 0.89 -13.62
CA ASP A 77 -10.41 0.45 -13.06
C ASP A 77 -10.30 0.34 -11.54
N ILE A 78 -11.28 0.92 -10.83
CA ILE A 78 -11.36 0.84 -9.38
C ILE A 78 -12.30 -0.32 -9.02
N ILE A 79 -11.78 -1.30 -8.27
CA ILE A 79 -12.50 -2.50 -7.88
C ILE A 79 -12.55 -2.56 -6.35
N VAL A 80 -13.70 -2.23 -5.78
CA VAL A 80 -13.94 -2.31 -4.34
C VAL A 80 -14.48 -3.69 -3.99
N ILE A 81 -13.82 -4.37 -3.07
CA ILE A 81 -14.28 -5.64 -2.53
C ILE A 81 -14.97 -5.37 -1.19
N SER A 82 -16.30 -5.27 -1.23
CA SER A 82 -17.15 -5.00 -0.09
C SER A 82 -17.36 -6.28 0.72
N ASP A 83 -16.72 -6.38 1.87
CA ASP A 83 -16.88 -7.48 2.82
C ASP A 83 -17.48 -6.93 4.12
N HIS A 84 -18.76 -7.20 4.39
CA HIS A 84 -19.53 -6.73 5.55
C HIS A 84 -19.67 -5.20 5.64
N LEU A 85 -19.62 -4.46 4.52
CA LEU A 85 -20.03 -3.06 4.50
C LEU A 85 -21.55 -2.94 4.66
N LYS A 86 -22.01 -1.80 5.19
CA LYS A 86 -23.42 -1.48 5.33
C LYS A 86 -24.11 -1.35 3.98
N PRO A 87 -25.41 -1.67 3.88
CA PRO A 87 -26.16 -1.50 2.64
C PRO A 87 -26.18 -0.05 2.12
N GLU A 88 -26.14 0.92 3.04
CA GLU A 88 -26.09 2.36 2.73
C GLU A 88 -24.80 2.71 2.02
N THR A 89 -23.67 2.24 2.56
CA THR A 89 -22.33 2.43 1.98
C THR A 89 -22.24 1.80 0.60
N ASN A 90 -22.73 0.57 0.44
CA ASN A 90 -22.77 -0.10 -0.86
C ASN A 90 -23.63 0.67 -1.89
N ARG A 91 -24.76 1.23 -1.48
CA ARG A 91 -25.61 2.07 -2.36
C ARG A 91 -24.91 3.35 -2.77
N GLN A 92 -24.17 3.98 -1.85
CA GLN A 92 -23.36 5.17 -2.13
C GLN A 92 -22.23 4.84 -3.12
N LEU A 93 -21.50 3.76 -2.89
CA LEU A 93 -20.41 3.31 -3.76
C LEU A 93 -20.88 2.95 -5.16
N ALA A 94 -22.06 2.36 -5.30
CA ALA A 94 -22.65 2.01 -6.58
C ALA A 94 -23.01 3.24 -7.47
N GLN A 95 -22.97 4.46 -6.93
CA GLN A 95 -23.16 5.70 -7.70
C GLN A 95 -21.89 6.18 -8.40
N TYR A 96 -20.72 5.63 -8.02
CA TYR A 96 -19.45 5.96 -8.64
C TYR A 96 -19.14 5.03 -9.82
N PRO A 97 -18.34 5.46 -10.80
CA PRO A 97 -17.89 4.61 -11.92
C PRO A 97 -16.82 3.61 -11.44
N ILE A 98 -17.24 2.65 -10.65
CA ILE A 98 -16.37 1.62 -10.04
C ILE A 98 -17.00 0.24 -10.18
N THR A 99 -16.20 -0.80 -10.06
CA THR A 99 -16.68 -2.18 -9.90
C THR A 99 -16.82 -2.51 -8.43
N LEU A 100 -18.03 -2.83 -7.98
CA LEU A 100 -18.32 -3.22 -6.59
C LEU A 100 -18.52 -4.74 -6.52
N LEU A 101 -17.53 -5.45 -5.94
CA LEU A 101 -17.60 -6.89 -5.68
C LEU A 101 -18.11 -7.12 -4.25
N GLN A 102 -19.34 -7.59 -4.13
CA GLN A 102 -19.87 -7.94 -2.80
C GLN A 102 -19.42 -9.34 -2.42
N ALA A 103 -18.67 -9.46 -1.32
CA ALA A 103 -18.22 -10.70 -0.73
C ALA A 103 -18.70 -10.81 0.73
N ARG A 104 -19.03 -12.03 1.16
CA ARG A 104 -19.33 -12.32 2.56
C ARG A 104 -18.62 -13.60 2.95
N PHE A 105 -17.46 -13.44 3.57
CA PHE A 105 -16.69 -14.58 4.05
C PHE A 105 -17.11 -14.93 5.49
N LYS A 106 -17.24 -16.24 5.79
CA LYS A 106 -17.46 -16.71 7.17
C LYS A 106 -16.31 -16.29 8.12
N LYS A 107 -15.10 -16.20 7.57
CA LYS A 107 -13.91 -15.71 8.24
C LYS A 107 -13.20 -14.80 7.25
N SER A 108 -13.42 -13.49 7.42
CA SER A 108 -12.88 -12.44 6.55
C SER A 108 -11.37 -12.32 6.69
N SER A 109 -10.70 -12.03 5.58
CA SER A 109 -9.29 -11.61 5.56
C SER A 109 -9.00 -10.85 4.26
N LYS A 110 -8.11 -9.86 4.35
CA LYS A 110 -7.66 -9.07 3.19
C LYS A 110 -7.21 -9.96 2.03
N MET A 111 -6.46 -11.03 2.34
CA MET A 111 -5.97 -11.96 1.32
C MET A 111 -7.10 -12.67 0.56
N LYS A 112 -8.19 -13.05 1.24
CA LYS A 112 -9.34 -13.69 0.58
C LYS A 112 -10.05 -12.72 -0.35
N SER A 113 -10.23 -11.46 0.08
CA SER A 113 -10.83 -10.41 -0.72
C SER A 113 -9.99 -10.14 -1.97
N VAL A 114 -8.68 -9.95 -1.81
CA VAL A 114 -7.76 -9.76 -2.93
C VAL A 114 -7.80 -10.96 -3.89
N LYS A 115 -7.72 -12.19 -3.38
CA LYS A 115 -7.78 -13.40 -4.22
C LYS A 115 -9.11 -13.51 -4.98
N ALA A 116 -10.23 -13.17 -4.37
CA ALA A 116 -11.53 -13.16 -5.02
C ALA A 116 -11.60 -12.13 -6.16
N ALA A 117 -11.03 -10.94 -5.96
CA ALA A 117 -10.96 -9.93 -7.02
C ALA A 117 -10.01 -10.37 -8.14
N MET A 118 -8.81 -10.84 -7.80
CA MET A 118 -7.83 -11.32 -8.78
C MET A 118 -8.39 -12.44 -9.68
N SER A 119 -9.22 -13.33 -9.14
CA SER A 119 -9.82 -14.41 -9.94
C SER A 119 -10.88 -13.93 -10.96
N GLN A 120 -11.29 -12.67 -10.88
CA GLN A 120 -12.23 -12.08 -11.84
C GLN A 120 -11.54 -11.21 -12.90
N LEU A 121 -10.24 -10.90 -12.71
CA LEU A 121 -9.47 -10.19 -13.72
C LEU A 121 -9.12 -11.13 -14.88
N GLN A 122 -9.24 -10.60 -16.09
CA GLN A 122 -8.84 -11.33 -17.29
C GLN A 122 -7.31 -11.20 -17.48
N GLU A 123 -6.69 -12.27 -17.91
CA GLU A 123 -5.26 -12.28 -18.24
C GLU A 123 -4.96 -11.29 -19.38
N GLY A 124 -3.94 -10.45 -19.18
CA GLY A 124 -3.53 -9.43 -20.16
C GLY A 124 -4.43 -8.18 -20.22
N GLN A 125 -5.46 -8.07 -19.37
CA GLN A 125 -6.31 -6.88 -19.31
C GLN A 125 -5.62 -5.69 -18.66
N TYR A 126 -4.76 -5.94 -17.66
CA TYR A 126 -4.05 -4.94 -16.89
C TYR A 126 -2.56 -5.22 -16.84
N ASP A 127 -1.76 -4.16 -16.88
CA ASP A 127 -0.30 -4.22 -16.74
C ASP A 127 0.12 -4.21 -15.27
N ILE A 128 -0.64 -3.48 -14.44
CA ILE A 128 -0.32 -3.24 -13.04
C ILE A 128 -1.54 -3.55 -12.16
N VAL A 129 -1.32 -4.33 -11.11
CA VAL A 129 -2.31 -4.55 -10.05
C VAL A 129 -1.88 -3.77 -8.81
N LEU A 130 -2.69 -2.81 -8.40
CA LEU A 130 -2.49 -2.00 -7.22
C LEU A 130 -3.41 -2.50 -6.10
N ILE A 131 -2.85 -2.85 -4.94
CA ILE A 131 -3.62 -3.25 -3.77
C ILE A 131 -3.56 -2.12 -2.74
N MET A 132 -4.71 -1.50 -2.46
CA MET A 132 -4.81 -0.36 -1.56
C MET A 132 -5.67 -0.70 -0.34
N ASN A 133 -5.36 -0.14 0.83
CA ASN A 133 -6.25 -0.24 1.98
C ASN A 133 -7.43 0.72 1.85
N ALA A 134 -8.56 0.36 2.47
CA ALA A 134 -9.80 1.14 2.42
C ALA A 134 -9.73 2.48 3.18
N ASP A 135 -8.71 2.69 4.00
CA ASP A 135 -8.47 3.89 4.81
C ASP A 135 -7.40 4.84 4.24
N ASN A 136 -6.84 4.51 3.07
CA ASN A 136 -5.78 5.33 2.46
C ASN A 136 -6.35 6.30 1.43
N VAL A 137 -5.90 7.54 1.51
CA VAL A 137 -6.15 8.60 0.52
C VAL A 137 -4.85 8.83 -0.25
N VAL A 138 -4.94 9.02 -1.55
CA VAL A 138 -3.78 9.23 -2.44
C VAL A 138 -3.81 10.60 -3.07
N ASP A 139 -2.64 11.14 -3.40
CA ASP A 139 -2.48 12.38 -4.14
C ASP A 139 -2.96 12.23 -5.60
N THR A 140 -3.31 13.33 -6.25
CA THR A 140 -3.85 13.32 -7.62
C THR A 140 -2.88 12.79 -8.68
N ASN A 141 -1.57 12.85 -8.44
CA ASN A 141 -0.51 12.36 -9.32
C ASN A 141 -0.04 10.92 -8.99
N PHE A 142 -0.69 10.25 -8.04
CA PHE A 142 -0.21 8.97 -7.51
C PHE A 142 -0.07 7.89 -8.61
N LEU A 143 -1.06 7.72 -9.48
CA LEU A 143 -1.01 6.73 -10.56
C LEU A 143 0.08 7.07 -11.58
N GLU A 144 0.32 8.36 -11.83
CA GLU A 144 1.40 8.81 -12.71
C GLU A 144 2.78 8.42 -12.17
N VAL A 145 3.00 8.64 -10.87
CA VAL A 145 4.26 8.27 -10.18
C VAL A 145 4.48 6.75 -10.23
N VAL A 146 3.44 5.96 -9.96
CA VAL A 146 3.52 4.50 -10.04
C VAL A 146 3.80 4.03 -11.47
N ASN A 147 3.14 4.63 -12.46
CA ASN A 147 3.38 4.35 -13.88
C ASN A 147 4.83 4.59 -14.29
N ASN A 148 5.39 5.73 -13.90
CA ASN A 148 6.77 6.09 -14.21
C ASN A 148 7.78 5.16 -13.55
N THR A 149 7.50 4.73 -12.32
CA THR A 149 8.29 3.75 -11.58
C THR A 149 8.26 2.38 -12.25
N TYR A 150 7.09 1.92 -12.68
CA TYR A 150 6.94 0.67 -13.42
C TYR A 150 7.67 0.72 -14.76
N ALA A 151 7.51 1.80 -15.53
CA ALA A 151 8.17 2.00 -16.82
C ALA A 151 9.70 2.04 -16.70
N SER A 152 10.25 2.36 -15.54
CA SER A 152 11.70 2.30 -15.28
C SER A 152 12.24 0.88 -15.06
N GLY A 153 11.36 -0.15 -15.10
CA GLY A 153 11.70 -1.57 -14.96
C GLY A 153 11.44 -2.17 -13.58
N SER A 154 10.72 -1.47 -12.70
CA SER A 154 10.38 -1.99 -11.38
C SER A 154 9.16 -2.91 -11.46
N ASN A 155 9.33 -4.20 -11.16
CA ASN A 155 8.25 -5.19 -11.19
C ASN A 155 7.42 -5.26 -9.89
N ALA A 156 7.93 -4.71 -8.79
CA ALA A 156 7.24 -4.61 -7.51
C ALA A 156 7.52 -3.25 -6.89
N ILE A 157 6.45 -2.53 -6.54
CA ILE A 157 6.51 -1.16 -6.03
C ILE A 157 5.80 -1.13 -4.70
N GLN A 158 6.48 -0.66 -3.66
CA GLN A 158 5.88 -0.36 -2.37
C GLN A 158 5.87 1.15 -2.17
N THR A 159 4.70 1.71 -1.94
CA THR A 159 4.54 3.15 -1.71
C THR A 159 4.69 3.47 -0.23
N HIS A 160 5.32 4.61 0.06
CA HIS A 160 5.47 5.09 1.43
C HIS A 160 4.16 5.73 1.90
N ARG A 161 3.73 5.39 3.12
CA ARG A 161 2.60 6.01 3.79
C ARG A 161 3.09 7.26 4.52
N ILE A 162 2.38 8.37 4.32
CA ILE A 162 2.57 9.59 5.10
C ILE A 162 1.32 9.73 5.95
N TYR A 163 1.49 9.75 7.27
CA TYR A 163 0.37 10.05 8.16
C TYR A 163 0.01 11.52 8.00
N GLN A 164 -1.23 11.79 7.61
CA GLN A 164 -1.75 13.15 7.60
C GLN A 164 -1.84 13.60 9.07
N GLU A 165 -1.07 14.63 9.44
CA GLU A 165 -1.04 15.19 10.80
C GLU A 165 -2.45 15.59 11.24
N ARG A 166 -3.11 14.71 11.99
CA ARG A 166 -4.10 15.17 12.94
C ARG A 166 -3.33 15.53 14.21
N PRO A 167 -3.58 16.67 14.86
CA PRO A 167 -2.85 17.08 16.06
C PRO A 167 -3.26 16.22 17.26
N ASN A 168 -2.86 14.96 17.25
CA ASN A 168 -3.12 14.02 18.33
C ASN A 168 -1.84 13.19 18.56
N ASN A 169 -1.36 13.15 19.81
CA ASN A 169 -0.14 12.46 20.22
C ASN A 169 -0.08 10.98 19.82
N VAL A 170 -1.23 10.36 19.53
CA VAL A 170 -1.35 8.96 19.09
C VAL A 170 -0.95 8.79 17.62
N SER A 171 -1.15 9.80 16.76
CA SER A 171 -0.76 9.73 15.36
C SER A 171 0.77 9.77 15.16
N ILE A 172 1.48 10.46 16.06
CA ILE A 172 2.95 10.53 16.04
C ILE A 172 3.56 9.17 16.43
N LEU A 173 2.96 8.48 17.41
CA LEU A 173 3.42 7.14 17.84
C LEU A 173 3.20 6.09 16.76
N ASN A 174 2.10 6.14 16.03
CA ASN A 174 1.84 5.21 14.93
C ASN A 174 2.76 5.46 13.72
N ALA A 175 3.17 6.71 13.48
CA ALA A 175 4.11 7.06 12.42
C ALA A 175 5.56 6.54 12.67
N ILE A 176 5.89 6.21 13.92
CA ILE A 176 7.22 5.70 14.31
C ILE A 176 7.27 4.16 14.24
N THR A 177 6.12 3.48 14.23
CA THR A 177 6.01 2.01 14.33
C THR A 177 5.79 1.29 12.99
N ASP A 178 5.58 2.00 11.88
CA ASP A 178 5.50 1.48 10.52
C ASP A 178 6.79 1.77 9.74
#